data_fb8d86bef769c5dd40c3f4dafb4a8ff3
#
_entry.id   fb8d86bef769c5dd40c3f4dafb4a8ff3
#
_cell.length_a   1.000
_cell.length_b   1.000
_cell.length_c   1.000
_cell.angle_alpha   90.00
_cell.angle_beta   90.00
_cell.angle_gamma   90.00
#
_symmetry.space_group_name_H-M   'P 1'
#
loop_
_entity.id
_entity.type
_entity.pdbx_description
1 polymer ?
#
loop_
_entity_poly.entity_id
_entity_poly.type
_entity_poly.pdbx_seq_one_letter_code
_entity_poly.pdbx_strand_id
1 'polypeptide(L)'
;MGAKLAEKNMAKKISKRTQTLLEKIDKTKVYSVDEAIETVKGLKSAKFDETFEVVLQLNVDPRHADQMIRGSVVMPHGTGKKVVVAVFAKGDKVDEAKAAGADLVDADALIEDIQAGNINFDTVIATPDMMGVLGKVARVLGPKGLMPNPKTGTVTMDVATAVKNAKSGQVNFRVDKKGNIHAGIGKASFELSQLKENFTTLIEKINKAKPASAKGRYIKSGSVSLTMSPAVKMDTTELMEMK
;
A
#
# COMPACT_ATOMS: atom_id res chain seq x y z
N MET A 1 4.75 32.42 -34.77
CA MET A 1 3.55 31.55 -35.02
C MET A 1 3.79 30.06 -34.69
N GLY A 2 5.01 29.55 -34.60
CA GLY A 2 5.29 28.11 -34.38
C GLY A 2 5.07 27.60 -32.92
N ALA A 3 5.25 28.41 -31.91
CA ALA A 3 5.13 27.96 -30.51
C ALA A 3 3.68 27.62 -30.07
N LYS A 4 2.68 28.36 -30.53
CA LYS A 4 1.26 28.11 -30.21
C LYS A 4 0.67 26.85 -30.90
N LEU A 5 1.27 26.38 -31.98
CA LEU A 5 0.87 25.12 -32.64
C LEU A 5 1.43 23.89 -31.94
N ALA A 6 2.59 23.99 -31.29
CA ALA A 6 3.20 22.89 -30.54
C ALA A 6 2.42 22.56 -29.25
N GLU A 7 1.89 23.58 -28.56
CA GLU A 7 1.08 23.38 -27.35
C GLU A 7 -0.28 22.71 -27.63
N LYS A 8 -0.85 22.90 -28.81
CA LYS A 8 -2.15 22.34 -29.19
C LYS A 8 -2.10 20.83 -29.50
N ASN A 9 -0.93 20.27 -29.80
CA ASN A 9 -0.75 18.87 -30.14
C ASN A 9 -0.41 17.95 -28.96
N MET A 10 -0.18 18.48 -27.75
CA MET A 10 0.13 17.69 -26.55
C MET A 10 -1.04 17.55 -25.56
N ALA A 11 -2.18 18.13 -25.80
CA ALA A 11 -3.37 17.87 -24.99
C ALA A 11 -3.90 16.46 -25.28
N LYS A 12 -3.42 15.45 -24.51
CA LYS A 12 -4.02 14.10 -24.52
C LYS A 12 -5.53 14.25 -24.40
N LYS A 13 -6.25 13.77 -25.42
CA LYS A 13 -7.71 13.82 -25.47
C LYS A 13 -8.26 13.05 -24.26
N ILE A 14 -8.73 13.77 -23.23
CA ILE A 14 -9.27 13.19 -22.01
C ILE A 14 -10.54 12.42 -22.36
N SER A 15 -10.71 11.20 -21.83
CA SER A 15 -11.90 10.39 -22.11
C SER A 15 -13.16 11.08 -21.55
N LYS A 16 -14.31 10.87 -22.20
CA LYS A 16 -15.60 11.43 -21.75
C LYS A 16 -15.89 11.13 -20.28
N ARG A 17 -15.63 9.87 -19.84
CA ARG A 17 -15.77 9.47 -18.44
C ARG A 17 -14.91 10.32 -17.50
N THR A 18 -13.65 10.52 -17.83
CA THR A 18 -12.73 11.32 -17.01
C THR A 18 -13.16 12.79 -16.99
N GLN A 19 -13.70 13.33 -18.08
CA GLN A 19 -14.26 14.68 -18.10
C GLN A 19 -15.42 14.82 -17.12
N THR A 20 -16.40 13.92 -17.18
CA THR A 20 -17.56 13.91 -16.27
C THR A 20 -17.14 13.77 -14.80
N LEU A 21 -16.11 13.00 -14.50
CA LEU A 21 -15.59 12.86 -13.15
C LEU A 21 -14.85 14.12 -12.68
N LEU A 22 -14.13 14.79 -13.58
CA LEU A 22 -13.41 16.03 -13.27
C LEU A 22 -14.36 17.22 -13.04
N GLU A 23 -15.54 17.25 -13.66
CA GLU A 23 -16.57 18.27 -13.44
C GLU A 23 -17.15 18.19 -12.00
N LYS A 24 -17.07 17.02 -11.35
CA LYS A 24 -17.53 16.81 -9.97
C LYS A 24 -16.52 17.22 -8.91
N ILE A 25 -15.29 17.55 -9.30
CA ILE A 25 -14.19 17.86 -8.38
C ILE A 25 -13.67 19.27 -8.68
N ASP A 26 -13.58 20.10 -7.65
CA ASP A 26 -12.82 21.34 -7.74
C ASP A 26 -11.33 21.05 -7.47
N LYS A 27 -10.49 21.16 -8.50
CA LYS A 27 -9.05 20.92 -8.41
C LYS A 27 -8.30 21.97 -7.62
N THR A 28 -8.89 23.15 -7.43
CA THR A 28 -8.29 24.27 -6.69
C THR A 28 -8.57 24.19 -5.20
N LYS A 29 -9.66 23.49 -4.82
CA LYS A 29 -10.05 23.29 -3.43
C LYS A 29 -9.13 22.25 -2.76
N VAL A 30 -8.72 22.53 -1.55
CA VAL A 30 -8.14 21.58 -0.60
C VAL A 30 -9.27 21.09 0.30
N TYR A 31 -9.52 19.81 0.32
CA TYR A 31 -10.61 19.19 1.05
C TYR A 31 -10.16 18.77 2.45
N SER A 32 -11.05 18.83 3.44
CA SER A 32 -10.84 18.12 4.70
C SER A 32 -10.79 16.60 4.45
N VAL A 33 -10.26 15.83 5.39
CA VAL A 33 -10.15 14.37 5.22
C VAL A 33 -11.52 13.75 5.01
N ASP A 34 -12.51 14.17 5.79
CA ASP A 34 -13.86 13.66 5.71
C ASP A 34 -14.54 13.97 4.37
N GLU A 35 -14.48 15.24 3.95
CA GLU A 35 -14.99 15.66 2.64
C GLU A 35 -14.31 14.94 1.47
N ALA A 36 -12.98 14.71 1.58
CA ALA A 36 -12.23 14.03 0.54
C ALA A 36 -12.65 12.57 0.38
N ILE A 37 -12.81 11.84 1.49
CA ILE A 37 -13.25 10.43 1.48
C ILE A 37 -14.68 10.32 0.91
N GLU A 38 -15.59 11.20 1.33
CA GLU A 38 -16.97 11.22 0.85
C GLU A 38 -17.03 11.56 -0.64
N THR A 39 -16.31 12.60 -1.07
CA THR A 39 -16.26 13.01 -2.48
C THR A 39 -15.73 11.87 -3.34
N VAL A 40 -14.61 11.25 -2.97
CA VAL A 40 -13.99 10.15 -3.73
C VAL A 40 -14.92 8.93 -3.81
N LYS A 41 -15.62 8.59 -2.72
CA LYS A 41 -16.61 7.49 -2.73
C LYS A 41 -17.74 7.77 -3.74
N GLY A 42 -18.17 9.03 -3.86
CA GLY A 42 -19.18 9.47 -4.84
C GLY A 42 -18.71 9.43 -6.31
N LEU A 43 -17.41 9.27 -6.54
CA LEU A 43 -16.82 9.17 -7.89
C LEU A 43 -16.76 7.74 -8.44
N LYS A 44 -17.28 6.75 -7.73
CA LYS A 44 -17.32 5.37 -8.21
C LYS A 44 -17.94 5.32 -9.60
N SER A 45 -17.21 4.80 -10.58
CA SER A 45 -17.64 4.77 -11.98
C SER A 45 -17.41 3.44 -12.67
N ALA A 46 -16.57 2.57 -12.12
CA ALA A 46 -16.28 1.27 -12.68
C ALA A 46 -17.32 0.21 -12.26
N LYS A 47 -17.45 -0.84 -13.08
CA LYS A 47 -18.34 -1.98 -12.81
C LYS A 47 -17.79 -2.93 -11.74
N PHE A 48 -16.49 -2.89 -11.47
CA PHE A 48 -15.83 -3.67 -10.43
C PHE A 48 -15.74 -2.88 -9.12
N ASP A 49 -15.44 -3.57 -8.03
CA ASP A 49 -15.23 -2.93 -6.73
C ASP A 49 -13.84 -2.30 -6.68
N GLU A 50 -13.81 -0.96 -6.89
CA GLU A 50 -12.59 -0.18 -6.96
C GLU A 50 -11.88 -0.15 -5.60
N THR A 51 -10.55 -0.10 -5.61
CA THR A 51 -9.74 0.09 -4.40
C THR A 51 -9.67 1.56 -4.05
N PHE A 52 -9.83 1.88 -2.77
CA PHE A 52 -9.61 3.21 -2.22
C PHE A 52 -8.13 3.36 -1.89
N GLU A 53 -7.46 4.29 -2.56
CA GLU A 53 -6.01 4.48 -2.50
C GLU A 53 -5.66 5.83 -1.90
N VAL A 54 -4.62 5.84 -1.09
CA VAL A 54 -4.04 7.03 -0.47
C VAL A 54 -2.62 7.22 -0.99
N VAL A 55 -2.31 8.43 -1.39
CA VAL A 55 -0.95 8.84 -1.76
C VAL A 55 -0.52 9.99 -0.88
N LEU A 56 0.62 9.84 -0.22
CA LEU A 56 1.23 10.85 0.62
C LEU A 56 2.61 11.19 0.08
N GLN A 57 2.86 12.45 -0.16
CA GLN A 57 4.20 12.95 -0.45
C GLN A 57 4.87 13.41 0.84
N LEU A 58 5.95 12.73 1.20
CA LEU A 58 6.70 13.04 2.41
C LEU A 58 7.90 13.94 2.10
N ASN A 59 8.31 14.72 3.10
CA ASN A 59 9.52 15.54 3.05
C ASN A 59 10.75 14.74 3.50
N VAL A 60 11.08 13.68 2.76
CA VAL A 60 12.22 12.80 3.03
C VAL A 60 13.04 12.60 1.76
N ASP A 61 14.32 12.35 1.91
CA ASP A 61 15.19 11.94 0.81
C ASP A 61 15.45 10.42 0.88
N PRO A 62 14.82 9.62 -0.01
CA PRO A 62 14.95 8.16 0.00
C PRO A 62 16.35 7.65 -0.36
N ARG A 63 17.28 8.52 -0.78
CA ARG A 63 18.67 8.17 -1.05
C ARG A 63 19.44 7.89 0.24
N HIS A 64 19.02 8.50 1.34
CA HIS A 64 19.57 8.26 2.66
C HIS A 64 18.88 7.07 3.33
N ALA A 65 19.66 6.11 3.81
CA ALA A 65 19.15 4.88 4.39
C ALA A 65 18.28 5.10 5.65
N ASP A 66 18.58 6.15 6.42
CA ASP A 66 17.84 6.57 7.61
C ASP A 66 16.48 7.23 7.28
N GLN A 67 16.35 7.80 6.07
CA GLN A 67 15.11 8.43 5.59
C GLN A 67 14.26 7.51 4.71
N MET A 68 14.73 6.29 4.47
CA MET A 68 13.96 5.28 3.75
C MET A 68 12.90 4.65 4.66
N ILE A 69 11.72 5.26 4.70
CA ILE A 69 10.59 4.81 5.51
C ILE A 69 9.96 3.58 4.86
N ARG A 70 9.80 2.54 5.65
CA ARG A 70 9.03 1.34 5.32
C ARG A 70 8.43 0.77 6.59
N GLY A 71 7.27 0.18 6.48
CA GLY A 71 6.59 -0.45 7.59
C GLY A 71 5.36 -1.22 7.14
N SER A 72 4.65 -1.72 8.12
CA SER A 72 3.37 -2.38 7.92
C SER A 72 2.35 -1.83 8.91
N VAL A 73 1.10 -1.85 8.50
CA VAL A 73 -0.05 -1.51 9.34
C VAL A 73 -1.13 -2.55 9.11
N VAL A 74 -1.74 -3.02 10.18
CA VAL A 74 -2.93 -3.88 10.12
C VAL A 74 -4.14 -2.97 10.13
N MET A 75 -4.96 -3.08 9.10
CA MET A 75 -6.16 -2.26 8.97
C MET A 75 -7.27 -2.82 9.87
N PRO A 76 -7.95 -2.00 10.70
CA PRO A 76 -9.02 -2.47 11.60
C PRO A 76 -10.13 -3.22 10.86
N HIS A 77 -10.51 -2.73 9.69
CA HIS A 77 -11.56 -3.32 8.86
C HIS A 77 -11.03 -4.13 7.68
N GLY A 78 -9.71 -4.45 7.69
CA GLY A 78 -9.06 -5.12 6.57
C GLY A 78 -9.01 -4.26 5.31
N THR A 79 -8.59 -4.87 4.20
CA THR A 79 -8.49 -4.21 2.88
C THR A 79 -9.57 -4.65 1.89
N GLY A 80 -10.40 -5.63 2.26
CA GLY A 80 -11.40 -6.23 1.36
C GLY A 80 -10.80 -7.12 0.25
N LYS A 81 -9.49 -7.42 0.32
CA LYS A 81 -8.81 -8.34 -0.59
C LYS A 81 -8.58 -9.68 0.13
N LYS A 82 -8.90 -10.79 -0.52
CA LYS A 82 -8.46 -12.12 -0.06
C LYS A 82 -6.98 -12.26 -0.38
N VAL A 83 -6.16 -12.40 0.65
CA VAL A 83 -4.70 -12.50 0.53
C VAL A 83 -4.30 -13.96 0.61
N VAL A 84 -3.56 -14.45 -0.38
CA VAL A 84 -2.93 -15.76 -0.37
C VAL A 84 -1.56 -15.64 0.29
N VAL A 85 -1.37 -16.38 1.40
CA VAL A 85 -0.16 -16.29 2.23
C VAL A 85 0.70 -17.53 2.03
N ALA A 86 1.94 -17.32 1.56
CA ALA A 86 2.97 -18.34 1.49
C ALA A 86 3.91 -18.23 2.70
N VAL A 87 4.22 -19.34 3.35
CA VAL A 87 5.06 -19.40 4.53
C VAL A 87 6.27 -20.30 4.29
N PHE A 88 7.46 -19.76 4.53
CA PHE A 88 8.71 -20.49 4.51
C PHE A 88 9.17 -20.78 5.95
N ALA A 89 8.93 -21.98 6.41
CA ALA A 89 9.29 -22.44 7.75
C ALA A 89 9.84 -23.87 7.71
N LYS A 90 10.47 -24.31 8.79
CA LYS A 90 10.96 -25.69 8.99
C LYS A 90 10.41 -26.28 10.28
N GLY A 91 10.29 -27.62 10.29
CA GLY A 91 9.88 -28.39 11.48
C GLY A 91 8.53 -27.97 12.01
N ASP A 92 8.39 -27.87 13.32
CA ASP A 92 7.13 -27.57 14.02
C ASP A 92 6.45 -26.26 13.58
N LYS A 93 7.22 -25.31 13.03
CA LYS A 93 6.70 -24.04 12.52
C LYS A 93 5.84 -24.19 11.25
N VAL A 94 6.00 -25.29 10.54
CA VAL A 94 5.14 -25.65 9.38
C VAL A 94 3.72 -25.94 9.85
N ASP A 95 3.59 -26.70 10.95
CA ASP A 95 2.29 -27.06 11.49
C ASP A 95 1.60 -25.87 12.17
N GLU A 96 2.38 -25.01 12.85
CA GLU A 96 1.87 -23.72 13.37
C GLU A 96 1.33 -22.83 12.23
N ALA A 97 2.05 -22.76 11.11
CA ALA A 97 1.62 -21.98 9.94
C ALA A 97 0.31 -22.52 9.34
N LYS A 98 0.19 -23.85 9.19
CA LYS A 98 -1.03 -24.50 8.70
C LYS A 98 -2.19 -24.27 9.65
N ALA A 99 -1.99 -24.43 10.95
CA ALA A 99 -3.00 -24.18 11.97
C ALA A 99 -3.47 -22.71 11.99
N ALA A 100 -2.56 -21.75 11.70
CA ALA A 100 -2.89 -20.33 11.57
C ALA A 100 -3.61 -19.98 10.26
N GLY A 101 -3.72 -20.94 9.34
CA GLY A 101 -4.45 -20.79 8.10
C GLY A 101 -3.59 -20.31 6.92
N ALA A 102 -2.28 -20.55 6.91
CA ALA A 102 -1.45 -20.30 5.73
C ALA A 102 -1.91 -21.15 4.54
N ASP A 103 -1.88 -20.58 3.35
CA ASP A 103 -2.39 -21.25 2.16
C ASP A 103 -1.32 -22.14 1.51
N LEU A 104 -0.06 -21.74 1.56
CA LEU A 104 1.08 -22.45 0.97
C LEU A 104 2.21 -22.50 2.02
N VAL A 105 2.66 -23.70 2.37
CA VAL A 105 3.63 -23.88 3.48
C VAL A 105 4.80 -24.82 3.09
N ASP A 106 4.87 -25.31 1.87
CA ASP A 106 5.95 -26.18 1.41
C ASP A 106 7.10 -25.34 0.84
N ALA A 107 8.21 -25.27 1.58
CA ALA A 107 9.33 -24.41 1.21
C ALA A 107 10.03 -24.86 -0.08
N ASP A 108 10.21 -26.15 -0.30
CA ASP A 108 10.97 -26.66 -1.46
C ASP A 108 10.12 -26.54 -2.73
N ALA A 109 8.86 -26.97 -2.70
CA ALA A 109 7.93 -26.82 -3.81
C ALA A 109 7.72 -25.35 -4.19
N LEU A 110 7.61 -24.44 -3.20
CA LEU A 110 7.48 -23.00 -3.44
C LEU A 110 8.72 -22.40 -4.12
N ILE A 111 9.91 -22.87 -3.80
CA ILE A 111 11.14 -22.41 -4.45
C ILE A 111 11.16 -22.79 -5.92
N GLU A 112 10.80 -24.04 -6.23
CA GLU A 112 10.71 -24.52 -7.61
C GLU A 112 9.69 -23.74 -8.42
N ASP A 113 8.48 -23.53 -7.87
CA ASP A 113 7.43 -22.73 -8.49
C ASP A 113 7.87 -21.27 -8.75
N ILE A 114 8.55 -20.64 -7.78
CA ILE A 114 9.04 -19.28 -7.92
C ILE A 114 10.15 -19.22 -9.00
N GLN A 115 11.04 -20.19 -9.06
CA GLN A 115 12.08 -20.27 -10.10
C GLN A 115 11.47 -20.49 -11.49
N ALA A 116 10.41 -21.26 -11.58
CA ALA A 116 9.63 -21.46 -12.82
C ALA A 116 8.82 -20.20 -13.20
N GLY A 117 8.74 -19.19 -12.32
CA GLY A 117 7.98 -17.95 -12.54
C GLY A 117 6.51 -18.01 -12.10
N ASN A 118 6.07 -19.13 -11.54
CA ASN A 118 4.72 -19.33 -11.04
C ASN A 118 4.58 -18.73 -9.63
N ILE A 119 3.96 -17.57 -9.52
CA ILE A 119 3.75 -16.87 -8.25
C ILE A 119 2.26 -16.69 -8.03
N ASN A 120 1.68 -17.57 -7.23
CA ASN A 120 0.24 -17.65 -6.93
C ASN A 120 -0.06 -17.20 -5.49
N PHE A 121 0.74 -16.28 -4.95
CA PHE A 121 0.58 -15.74 -3.60
C PHE A 121 0.80 -14.23 -3.57
N ASP A 122 0.20 -13.56 -2.58
CA ASP A 122 0.25 -12.11 -2.41
C ASP A 122 1.25 -11.68 -1.32
N THR A 123 1.51 -12.55 -0.34
CA THR A 123 2.41 -12.22 0.79
C THR A 123 3.27 -13.42 1.13
N VAL A 124 4.54 -13.14 1.42
CA VAL A 124 5.51 -14.16 1.87
C VAL A 124 5.90 -13.87 3.31
N ILE A 125 5.80 -14.88 4.15
CA ILE A 125 6.28 -14.87 5.54
C ILE A 125 7.39 -15.91 5.63
N ALA A 126 8.45 -15.58 6.36
CA ALA A 126 9.58 -16.49 6.52
C ALA A 126 10.10 -16.49 7.94
N THR A 127 10.58 -17.65 8.39
CA THR A 127 11.43 -17.70 9.58
C THR A 127 12.86 -17.22 9.23
N PRO A 128 13.60 -16.62 10.17
CA PRO A 128 14.98 -16.15 9.91
C PRO A 128 15.88 -17.21 9.31
N ASP A 129 15.73 -18.47 9.71
CA ASP A 129 16.52 -19.62 9.25
C ASP A 129 16.34 -19.88 7.75
N MET A 130 15.15 -19.58 7.20
CA MET A 130 14.83 -19.79 5.79
C MET A 130 15.27 -18.65 4.88
N MET A 131 15.74 -17.54 5.42
CA MET A 131 16.20 -16.40 4.63
C MET A 131 17.37 -16.72 3.71
N GLY A 132 18.28 -17.63 4.13
CA GLY A 132 19.36 -18.11 3.29
C GLY A 132 18.89 -18.84 2.04
N VAL A 133 17.84 -19.65 2.17
CA VAL A 133 17.20 -20.38 1.08
C VAL A 133 16.44 -19.45 0.15
N LEU A 134 15.71 -18.49 0.70
CA LEU A 134 14.99 -17.44 -0.03
C LEU A 134 15.94 -16.54 -0.83
N GLY A 135 17.21 -16.43 -0.43
CA GLY A 135 18.25 -15.74 -1.20
C GLY A 135 18.37 -16.22 -2.65
N LYS A 136 18.11 -17.51 -2.91
CA LYS A 136 18.15 -18.12 -4.26
C LYS A 136 17.06 -17.56 -5.18
N VAL A 137 15.89 -17.20 -4.64
CA VAL A 137 14.74 -16.66 -5.37
C VAL A 137 14.55 -15.15 -5.20
N ALA A 138 15.48 -14.49 -4.49
CA ALA A 138 15.41 -13.06 -4.22
C ALA A 138 15.35 -12.19 -5.49
N ARG A 139 15.99 -12.63 -6.58
CA ARG A 139 15.96 -11.94 -7.89
C ARG A 139 14.55 -11.89 -8.50
N VAL A 140 13.71 -12.85 -8.17
CA VAL A 140 12.32 -12.94 -8.66
C VAL A 140 11.36 -12.22 -7.73
N LEU A 141 11.49 -12.44 -6.41
CA LEU A 141 10.61 -11.86 -5.38
C LEU A 141 10.88 -10.36 -5.15
N GLY A 142 12.15 -9.93 -5.25
CA GLY A 142 12.57 -8.56 -4.97
C GLY A 142 11.87 -7.51 -5.82
N PRO A 143 11.91 -7.59 -7.17
CA PRO A 143 11.24 -6.63 -8.06
C PRO A 143 9.72 -6.60 -7.89
N LYS A 144 9.11 -7.74 -7.49
CA LYS A 144 7.68 -7.85 -7.23
C LYS A 144 7.26 -7.32 -5.84
N GLY A 145 8.23 -6.95 -4.98
CA GLY A 145 7.96 -6.47 -3.63
C GLY A 145 7.53 -7.56 -2.63
N LEU A 146 7.68 -8.83 -3.00
CA LEU A 146 7.25 -9.98 -2.20
C LEU A 146 8.34 -10.52 -1.26
N MET A 147 9.55 -9.94 -1.30
CA MET A 147 10.66 -10.39 -0.46
C MET A 147 10.37 -10.08 1.02
N PRO A 148 10.40 -11.09 1.92
CA PRO A 148 10.18 -10.89 3.34
C PRO A 148 11.19 -9.91 3.95
N ASN A 149 10.75 -9.13 4.94
CA ASN A 149 11.58 -8.15 5.60
C ASN A 149 11.26 -8.05 7.10
N PRO A 150 12.27 -8.02 8.00
CA PRO A 150 12.03 -7.86 9.44
C PRO A 150 11.30 -6.56 9.81
N LYS A 151 11.55 -5.46 9.06
CA LYS A 151 10.90 -4.15 9.33
C LYS A 151 9.41 -4.14 9.05
N THR A 152 8.92 -5.05 8.21
CA THR A 152 7.48 -5.22 7.91
C THR A 152 6.84 -6.35 8.72
N GLY A 153 7.61 -7.01 9.60
CA GLY A 153 7.13 -8.13 10.41
C GLY A 153 6.87 -9.42 9.63
N THR A 154 7.33 -9.50 8.37
CA THR A 154 7.19 -10.70 7.53
C THR A 154 8.34 -11.68 7.69
N VAL A 155 9.39 -11.30 8.45
CA VAL A 155 10.43 -12.22 8.93
C VAL A 155 10.32 -12.29 10.46
N THR A 156 9.82 -13.40 10.98
CA THR A 156 9.57 -13.58 12.41
C THR A 156 9.61 -15.06 12.80
N MET A 157 9.89 -15.33 14.08
CA MET A 157 9.73 -16.65 14.68
C MET A 157 8.27 -16.95 15.07
N ASP A 158 7.44 -15.92 15.29
CA ASP A 158 6.01 -16.05 15.54
C ASP A 158 5.23 -16.03 14.22
N VAL A 159 5.21 -17.19 13.59
CA VAL A 159 4.56 -17.38 12.28
C VAL A 159 3.05 -17.26 12.40
N ALA A 160 2.46 -17.75 13.50
CA ALA A 160 1.02 -17.75 13.69
C ALA A 160 0.43 -16.33 13.71
N THR A 161 1.04 -15.43 14.48
CA THR A 161 0.62 -14.02 14.54
C THR A 161 0.83 -13.31 13.20
N ALA A 162 1.96 -13.59 12.51
CA ALA A 162 2.24 -12.98 11.21
C ALA A 162 1.20 -13.40 10.13
N VAL A 163 0.81 -14.68 10.09
CA VAL A 163 -0.22 -15.18 9.18
C VAL A 163 -1.58 -14.54 9.48
N LYS A 164 -1.97 -14.47 10.76
CA LYS A 164 -3.21 -13.80 11.17
C LYS A 164 -3.23 -12.34 10.74
N ASN A 165 -2.16 -11.59 10.98
CA ASN A 165 -2.04 -10.19 10.58
C ASN A 165 -2.14 -10.03 9.06
N ALA A 166 -1.43 -10.87 8.29
CA ALA A 166 -1.49 -10.84 6.83
C ALA A 166 -2.92 -11.07 6.30
N LYS A 167 -3.66 -12.02 6.90
CA LYS A 167 -5.05 -12.31 6.54
C LYS A 167 -6.05 -11.26 7.06
N SER A 168 -5.73 -10.57 8.15
CA SER A 168 -6.54 -9.47 8.68
C SER A 168 -6.44 -8.18 7.85
N GLY A 169 -5.66 -8.17 6.77
CA GLY A 169 -5.52 -7.01 5.91
C GLY A 169 -4.34 -6.12 6.28
N GLN A 170 -3.19 -6.72 6.56
CA GLN A 170 -1.95 -5.99 6.71
C GLN A 170 -1.55 -5.33 5.39
N VAL A 171 -1.30 -4.03 5.43
CA VAL A 171 -0.79 -3.25 4.30
C VAL A 171 0.66 -2.89 4.56
N ASN A 172 1.53 -3.24 3.62
CA ASN A 172 2.92 -2.84 3.64
C ASN A 172 3.09 -1.54 2.87
N PHE A 173 3.76 -0.56 3.46
CA PHE A 173 4.06 0.70 2.81
C PHE A 173 5.57 0.94 2.74
N ARG A 174 5.99 1.58 1.66
CA ARG A 174 7.38 1.95 1.42
C ARG A 174 7.42 3.27 0.66
N VAL A 175 8.36 4.14 1.04
CA VAL A 175 8.63 5.36 0.29
C VAL A 175 9.28 5.02 -1.06
N ASP A 176 8.77 5.62 -2.13
CA ASP A 176 9.33 5.53 -3.48
C ASP A 176 10.55 6.46 -3.65
N LYS A 177 11.18 6.44 -4.83
CA LYS A 177 12.35 7.27 -5.14
C LYS A 177 12.08 8.79 -5.11
N LYS A 178 10.82 9.20 -5.13
CA LYS A 178 10.38 10.60 -5.10
C LYS A 178 9.86 11.05 -3.73
N GLY A 179 9.91 10.19 -2.71
CA GLY A 179 9.40 10.49 -1.39
C GLY A 179 7.89 10.24 -1.22
N ASN A 180 7.24 9.50 -2.12
CA ASN A 180 5.82 9.21 -2.01
C ASN A 180 5.58 7.84 -1.35
N ILE A 181 4.50 7.74 -0.58
CA ILE A 181 3.92 6.50 -0.09
C ILE A 181 2.60 6.28 -0.81
N HIS A 182 2.38 5.06 -1.28
CA HIS A 182 1.14 4.59 -1.88
C HIS A 182 0.58 3.46 -1.04
N ALA A 183 -0.69 3.53 -0.65
CA ALA A 183 -1.36 2.51 0.15
C ALA A 183 -2.83 2.37 -0.24
N GLY A 184 -3.29 1.13 -0.41
CA GLY A 184 -4.72 0.83 -0.54
C GLY A 184 -5.31 0.59 0.85
N ILE A 185 -6.36 1.33 1.22
CA ILE A 185 -6.96 1.29 2.56
C ILE A 185 -8.30 0.58 2.63
N GLY A 186 -8.86 0.19 1.50
CA GLY A 186 -10.14 -0.50 1.46
C GLY A 186 -10.73 -0.58 0.06
N LYS A 187 -12.00 -0.93 0.01
CA LYS A 187 -12.78 -1.01 -1.22
C LYS A 187 -13.86 0.08 -1.26
N ALA A 188 -14.30 0.43 -2.46
CA ALA A 188 -15.40 1.38 -2.65
C ALA A 188 -16.73 0.90 -2.05
N SER A 189 -16.86 -0.40 -1.79
CA SER A 189 -17.99 -1.02 -1.10
C SER A 189 -18.01 -0.77 0.42
N PHE A 190 -16.87 -0.40 1.02
CA PHE A 190 -16.78 -0.15 2.46
C PHE A 190 -17.62 1.07 2.88
N GLU A 191 -18.07 1.07 4.14
CA GLU A 191 -18.73 2.23 4.71
C GLU A 191 -17.76 3.40 4.93
N LEU A 192 -18.29 4.62 5.02
CA LEU A 192 -17.45 5.81 5.24
C LEU A 192 -16.70 5.75 6.57
N SER A 193 -17.34 5.23 7.63
CA SER A 193 -16.76 5.02 8.95
C SER A 193 -15.52 4.10 8.88
N GLN A 194 -15.68 2.96 8.19
CA GLN A 194 -14.60 1.97 8.02
C GLN A 194 -13.41 2.54 7.25
N LEU A 195 -13.67 3.30 6.17
CA LEU A 195 -12.61 3.95 5.39
C LEU A 195 -11.88 5.02 6.21
N LYS A 196 -12.60 5.79 7.04
CA LYS A 196 -12.02 6.80 7.93
C LYS A 196 -11.12 6.16 8.99
N GLU A 197 -11.57 5.10 9.65
CA GLU A 197 -10.79 4.40 10.66
C GLU A 197 -9.53 3.76 10.07
N ASN A 198 -9.64 3.10 8.90
CA ASN A 198 -8.50 2.58 8.18
C ASN A 198 -7.52 3.69 7.79
N PHE A 199 -8.04 4.82 7.31
CA PHE A 199 -7.25 5.99 6.93
C PHE A 199 -6.49 6.56 8.13
N THR A 200 -7.17 6.81 9.25
CA THR A 200 -6.59 7.34 10.49
C THR A 200 -5.47 6.42 11.00
N THR A 201 -5.73 5.10 11.05
CA THR A 201 -4.73 4.11 11.47
C THR A 201 -3.48 4.13 10.59
N LEU A 202 -3.64 4.31 9.27
CA LEU A 202 -2.52 4.45 8.34
C LEU A 202 -1.70 5.72 8.63
N ILE A 203 -2.38 6.87 8.75
CA ILE A 203 -1.72 8.17 8.97
C ILE A 203 -0.98 8.17 10.31
N GLU A 204 -1.59 7.69 11.38
CA GLU A 204 -0.93 7.56 12.68
C GLU A 204 0.36 6.74 12.59
N LYS A 205 0.31 5.60 11.88
CA LYS A 205 1.48 4.75 11.72
C LYS A 205 2.59 5.43 10.93
N ILE A 206 2.23 6.19 9.90
CA ILE A 206 3.18 6.96 9.09
C ILE A 206 3.76 8.11 9.90
N ASN A 207 2.95 8.83 10.69
CA ASN A 207 3.41 9.90 11.58
C ASN A 207 4.37 9.37 12.65
N LYS A 208 4.08 8.21 13.25
CA LYS A 208 4.96 7.52 14.23
C LYS A 208 6.27 7.04 13.59
N ALA A 209 6.29 6.78 12.28
CA ALA A 209 7.47 6.36 11.54
C ALA A 209 8.36 7.53 11.07
N LYS A 210 8.04 8.78 11.43
CA LYS A 210 8.84 9.96 11.08
C LYS A 210 10.27 9.82 11.60
N PRO A 211 11.31 9.86 10.72
CA PRO A 211 12.69 9.81 11.16
C PRO A 211 13.10 11.14 11.82
N ALA A 212 14.00 11.08 12.79
CA ALA A 212 14.54 12.27 13.48
C ALA A 212 15.27 13.23 12.53
N SER A 213 15.82 12.70 11.44
CA SER A 213 16.49 13.48 10.40
C SER A 213 15.55 14.28 9.49
N ALA A 214 14.24 13.99 9.50
CA ALA A 214 13.25 14.72 8.71
C ALA A 214 12.90 16.06 9.37
N LYS A 215 13.42 17.15 8.81
CA LYS A 215 13.20 18.53 9.31
C LYS A 215 11.95 19.15 8.67
N GLY A 216 11.28 20.01 9.43
CA GLY A 216 10.13 20.80 8.95
C GLY A 216 8.86 19.98 8.78
N ARG A 217 8.01 20.41 7.83
CA ARG A 217 6.76 19.72 7.50
C ARG A 217 7.05 18.32 6.95
N TYR A 218 6.53 17.30 7.62
CA TYR A 218 6.76 15.91 7.25
C TYR A 218 5.92 15.49 6.03
N ILE A 219 4.62 15.79 6.05
CA ILE A 219 3.71 15.54 4.92
C ILE A 219 3.62 16.82 4.08
N LYS A 220 4.10 16.76 2.83
CA LYS A 220 4.03 17.86 1.86
C LYS A 220 2.68 17.96 1.19
N SER A 221 2.13 16.82 0.79
CA SER A 221 0.81 16.73 0.17
C SER A 221 0.20 15.35 0.43
N GLY A 222 -1.11 15.31 0.51
CA GLY A 222 -1.91 14.10 0.59
C GLY A 222 -3.01 14.11 -0.46
N SER A 223 -3.31 12.96 -1.01
CA SER A 223 -4.42 12.79 -1.93
C SER A 223 -5.03 11.40 -1.80
N VAL A 224 -6.32 11.32 -2.07
CA VAL A 224 -7.08 10.08 -2.11
C VAL A 224 -7.72 9.90 -3.48
N SER A 225 -7.89 8.66 -3.90
CA SER A 225 -8.52 8.31 -5.17
C SER A 225 -9.12 6.91 -5.12
N LEU A 226 -10.03 6.62 -6.04
CA LEU A 226 -10.37 5.24 -6.41
C LEU A 226 -9.52 4.83 -7.61
N THR A 227 -9.41 3.53 -7.86
CA THR A 227 -8.59 2.96 -8.94
C THR A 227 -8.80 3.65 -10.29
N MET A 228 -10.03 4.06 -10.60
CA MET A 228 -10.39 4.65 -11.90
C MET A 228 -10.88 6.09 -11.78
N SER A 229 -10.77 6.74 -10.62
CA SER A 229 -11.16 8.14 -10.40
C SER A 229 -9.95 9.08 -10.45
N PRO A 230 -10.18 10.38 -10.70
CA PRO A 230 -9.18 11.40 -10.42
C PRO A 230 -8.94 11.53 -8.92
N ALA A 231 -7.73 11.98 -8.54
CA ALA A 231 -7.36 12.18 -7.15
C ALA A 231 -7.91 13.51 -6.59
N VAL A 232 -8.31 13.46 -5.31
CA VAL A 232 -8.74 14.61 -4.52
C VAL A 232 -7.65 14.96 -3.52
N LYS A 233 -7.27 16.25 -3.43
CA LYS A 233 -6.23 16.74 -2.51
C LYS A 233 -6.82 16.98 -1.12
N MET A 234 -6.06 16.59 -0.09
CA MET A 234 -6.43 16.76 1.32
C MET A 234 -5.59 17.84 2.00
N ASP A 235 -6.14 18.41 3.08
CA ASP A 235 -5.39 19.34 3.93
C ASP A 235 -4.28 18.59 4.69
N THR A 236 -3.07 19.08 4.53
CA THR A 236 -1.88 18.51 5.16
C THR A 236 -1.76 18.88 6.64
N THR A 237 -2.43 19.94 7.09
CA THR A 237 -2.43 20.33 8.50
C THR A 237 -3.19 19.30 9.32
N GLU A 238 -4.39 18.94 8.88
CA GLU A 238 -5.21 17.90 9.51
C GLU A 238 -4.48 16.55 9.55
N LEU A 239 -3.78 16.18 8.44
CA LEU A 239 -3.02 14.92 8.37
C LEU A 239 -1.86 14.84 9.38
N MET A 240 -1.24 15.98 9.73
CA MET A 240 -0.15 16.00 10.70
C MET A 240 -0.65 16.00 12.16
N GLU A 241 -1.86 16.46 12.43
CA GLU A 241 -2.47 16.50 13.75
C GLU A 241 -3.07 15.16 14.18
N MET A 242 -3.34 14.27 13.24
CA MET A 242 -3.77 12.89 13.52
C MET A 242 -2.64 12.12 14.24
N LYS A 243 -2.87 11.73 15.50
CA LYS A 243 -1.91 11.04 16.39
C LYS A 243 -2.36 9.62 16.70
#